data_da5fc40eddb35159bfba6dbc0fb91417
#
_entry.id   da5fc40eddb35159bfba6dbc0fb91417
#
_cell.length_a   1.000
_cell.length_b   1.000
_cell.length_c   1.000
_cell.angle_alpha   90.00
_cell.angle_beta   90.00
_cell.angle_gamma   90.00
#
_symmetry.space_group_name_H-M   'P 1'
#
loop_
_entity.id
_entity.type
_entity.pdbx_description
1 polymer ?
#
loop_
_entity_poly.entity_id
_entity_poly.type
_entity_poly.pdbx_seq_one_letter_code
_entity_poly.pdbx_strand_id
1 'polypeptide(L)'
;MNTQVLVEDVWKSFDRGRIEVLKGVALTVPKGEIVALCGTSGCGKSTLLNVISGLEEVDRGNVRVSGFDVVKESTRVDLLRHHIGYVFQFHHLMPDLTLAENCMVPVIAVGGNRADSMARLLELAAATGVEHRLGQRVRELSGGERQRGALVRSLMNDPELLLCDEPTGALDEKNREKVFELLLELVRSRGRTLVLATHDPELARRCDRTVKMRDGRIEGISN
;
A
#
# COMPACT_ATOMS: atom_id res chain seq x y z
N MET A 1 22.69 -7.40 -0.43
CA MET A 1 21.84 -6.20 -0.34
C MET A 1 20.50 -6.61 0.24
N ASN A 2 19.95 -5.84 1.16
CA ASN A 2 18.69 -6.21 1.83
C ASN A 2 17.50 -5.71 0.99
N THR A 3 17.09 -6.48 -0.02
CA THR A 3 16.04 -6.13 -0.98
C THR A 3 14.67 -6.47 -0.40
N GLN A 4 13.76 -5.49 -0.38
CA GLN A 4 12.37 -5.68 0.05
C GLN A 4 11.47 -6.12 -1.10
N VAL A 5 11.61 -5.46 -2.26
CA VAL A 5 10.85 -5.77 -3.48
C VAL A 5 11.80 -5.95 -4.64
N LEU A 6 11.64 -7.04 -5.38
CA LEU A 6 12.34 -7.32 -6.63
C LEU A 6 11.32 -7.69 -7.70
N VAL A 7 11.27 -6.90 -8.76
CA VAL A 7 10.44 -7.10 -9.95
C VAL A 7 11.37 -7.27 -11.14
N GLU A 8 11.26 -8.38 -11.88
CA GLU A 8 12.15 -8.74 -12.98
C GLU A 8 11.35 -9.08 -14.24
N ASP A 9 11.50 -8.27 -15.28
CA ASP A 9 10.89 -8.43 -16.62
C ASP A 9 9.39 -8.77 -16.56
N VAL A 10 8.63 -8.02 -15.75
CA VAL A 10 7.21 -8.31 -15.51
C VAL A 10 6.33 -7.78 -16.61
N TRP A 11 5.49 -8.66 -17.14
CA TRP A 11 4.46 -8.38 -18.16
C TRP A 11 3.08 -8.71 -17.57
N LYS A 12 2.11 -7.86 -17.86
CA LYS A 12 0.72 -8.05 -17.49
C LYS A 12 -0.22 -7.51 -18.54
N SER A 13 -1.17 -8.32 -18.94
CA SER A 13 -2.25 -7.96 -19.84
C SER A 13 -3.61 -8.32 -19.26
N PHE A 14 -4.64 -7.69 -19.78
CA PHE A 14 -6.05 -7.96 -19.48
C PHE A 14 -6.82 -8.25 -20.77
N ASP A 15 -8.09 -8.64 -20.66
CA ASP A 15 -8.97 -8.96 -21.78
C ASP A 15 -8.32 -9.95 -22.75
N ARG A 16 -7.83 -11.09 -22.23
CA ARG A 16 -7.18 -12.17 -22.99
C ARG A 16 -5.99 -11.71 -23.84
N GLY A 17 -5.18 -10.81 -23.29
CA GLY A 17 -3.97 -10.30 -23.93
C GLY A 17 -4.18 -9.07 -24.82
N ARG A 18 -5.42 -8.54 -24.93
CA ARG A 18 -5.69 -7.38 -25.79
C ARG A 18 -5.17 -6.06 -25.20
N ILE A 19 -5.13 -5.93 -23.88
CA ILE A 19 -4.73 -4.71 -23.18
C ILE A 19 -3.46 -4.99 -22.40
N GLU A 20 -2.30 -4.69 -22.99
CA GLU A 20 -1.01 -4.79 -22.29
C GLU A 20 -0.83 -3.59 -21.35
N VAL A 21 -0.79 -3.87 -20.04
CA VAL A 21 -0.70 -2.85 -18.98
C VAL A 21 0.70 -2.74 -18.40
N LEU A 22 1.42 -3.85 -18.21
CA LEU A 22 2.84 -3.84 -17.84
C LEU A 22 3.67 -4.51 -18.94
N LYS A 23 4.81 -3.89 -19.30
CA LYS A 23 5.61 -4.25 -20.50
C LYS A 23 7.09 -4.34 -20.17
N GLY A 24 7.51 -5.45 -19.55
CA GLY A 24 8.90 -5.69 -19.16
C GLY A 24 9.35 -4.77 -18.03
N VAL A 25 8.51 -4.62 -16.99
CA VAL A 25 8.83 -3.78 -15.83
C VAL A 25 9.91 -4.45 -14.99
N ALA A 26 10.96 -3.70 -14.64
CA ALA A 26 11.99 -4.10 -13.70
C ALA A 26 12.17 -3.02 -12.62
N LEU A 27 12.09 -3.43 -11.34
CA LEU A 27 12.19 -2.52 -10.20
C LEU A 27 12.80 -3.26 -9.00
N THR A 28 13.78 -2.64 -8.36
CA THR A 28 14.33 -3.10 -7.08
C THR A 28 14.09 -2.03 -6.02
N VAL A 29 13.53 -2.42 -4.88
CA VAL A 29 13.32 -1.55 -3.73
C VAL A 29 14.07 -2.15 -2.52
N PRO A 30 15.08 -1.47 -2.00
CA PRO A 30 15.77 -1.83 -0.75
C PRO A 30 14.82 -1.76 0.47
N LYS A 31 15.16 -2.49 1.54
CA LYS A 31 14.46 -2.36 2.83
C LYS A 31 14.62 -0.95 3.39
N GLY A 32 13.52 -0.40 3.90
CA GLY A 32 13.47 0.92 4.52
C GLY A 32 13.41 2.08 3.54
N GLU A 33 13.43 1.84 2.23
CA GLU A 33 13.31 2.89 1.22
C GLU A 33 11.85 3.29 0.98
N ILE A 34 11.62 4.58 0.75
CA ILE A 34 10.33 5.15 0.37
C ILE A 34 10.38 5.52 -1.11
N VAL A 35 9.63 4.79 -1.92
CA VAL A 35 9.61 4.95 -3.39
C VAL A 35 8.26 5.46 -3.86
N ALA A 36 8.27 6.55 -4.64
CA ALA A 36 7.09 7.03 -5.36
C ALA A 36 7.05 6.48 -6.79
N LEU A 37 5.95 5.84 -7.16
CA LEU A 37 5.62 5.50 -8.55
C LEU A 37 4.81 6.64 -9.16
N CYS A 38 5.37 7.37 -10.10
CA CYS A 38 4.74 8.53 -10.73
C CYS A 38 4.42 8.25 -12.20
N GLY A 39 3.33 8.84 -12.68
CA GLY A 39 2.92 8.73 -14.07
C GLY A 39 1.45 9.10 -14.25
N THR A 40 1.04 9.26 -15.51
CA THR A 40 -0.35 9.57 -15.86
C THR A 40 -1.33 8.49 -15.41
N SER A 41 -2.61 8.82 -15.30
CA SER A 41 -3.65 7.82 -15.04
C SER A 41 -3.61 6.75 -16.14
N GLY A 42 -3.79 5.47 -15.73
CA GLY A 42 -3.78 4.33 -16.65
C GLY A 42 -2.39 3.85 -17.10
N CYS A 43 -1.27 4.45 -16.65
CA CYS A 43 0.07 4.00 -17.05
C CYS A 43 0.55 2.69 -16.38
N GLY A 44 -0.25 2.07 -15.48
CA GLY A 44 0.05 0.77 -14.88
C GLY A 44 0.50 0.79 -13.40
N LYS A 45 0.48 1.94 -12.70
CA LYS A 45 0.92 2.06 -11.30
C LYS A 45 0.17 1.12 -10.35
N SER A 46 -1.16 1.20 -10.35
CA SER A 46 -2.02 0.35 -9.51
C SER A 46 -1.85 -1.14 -9.85
N THR A 47 -1.70 -1.46 -11.15
CA THR A 47 -1.44 -2.83 -11.59
C THR A 47 -0.08 -3.33 -11.07
N LEU A 48 0.95 -2.49 -11.08
CA LEU A 48 2.25 -2.85 -10.52
C LEU A 48 2.18 -3.09 -9.00
N LEU A 49 1.45 -2.24 -8.25
CA LEU A 49 1.23 -2.47 -6.82
C LEU A 49 0.46 -3.77 -6.57
N ASN A 50 -0.58 -4.06 -7.36
CA ASN A 50 -1.34 -5.30 -7.24
C ASN A 50 -0.50 -6.54 -7.57
N VAL A 51 0.38 -6.45 -8.54
CA VAL A 51 1.34 -7.52 -8.87
C VAL A 51 2.35 -7.70 -7.73
N ILE A 52 2.91 -6.63 -7.18
CA ILE A 52 3.83 -6.70 -6.03
C ILE A 52 3.15 -7.34 -4.81
N SER A 53 1.88 -7.02 -4.56
CA SER A 53 1.13 -7.61 -3.44
C SER A 53 0.65 -9.05 -3.68
N GLY A 54 0.68 -9.53 -4.93
CA GLY A 54 0.10 -10.82 -5.32
C GLY A 54 -1.42 -10.81 -5.47
N LEU A 55 -2.07 -9.63 -5.43
CA LEU A 55 -3.50 -9.48 -5.75
C LEU A 55 -3.77 -9.67 -7.24
N GLU A 56 -2.77 -9.48 -8.08
CA GLU A 56 -2.83 -9.71 -9.52
C GLU A 56 -1.67 -10.63 -9.96
N GLU A 57 -1.98 -11.63 -10.79
CA GLU A 57 -0.97 -12.53 -11.34
C GLU A 57 -0.21 -11.91 -12.50
N VAL A 58 1.06 -12.25 -12.65
CA VAL A 58 1.87 -11.86 -13.80
C VAL A 58 1.65 -12.82 -14.96
N ASP A 59 1.69 -12.32 -16.19
CA ASP A 59 1.68 -13.17 -17.38
C ASP A 59 3.10 -13.74 -17.65
N ARG A 60 4.13 -12.94 -17.32
CA ARG A 60 5.55 -13.30 -17.46
C ARG A 60 6.40 -12.47 -16.49
N GLY A 61 7.56 -13.00 -16.13
CA GLY A 61 8.53 -12.37 -15.24
C GLY A 61 8.47 -12.91 -13.82
N ASN A 62 9.23 -12.30 -12.92
CA ASN A 62 9.33 -12.72 -11.53
C ASN A 62 9.08 -11.54 -10.59
N VAL A 63 8.42 -11.83 -9.46
CA VAL A 63 8.25 -10.88 -8.37
C VAL A 63 8.60 -11.54 -7.04
N ARG A 64 9.46 -10.89 -6.26
CA ARG A 64 9.79 -11.31 -4.90
C ARG A 64 9.57 -10.16 -3.92
N VAL A 65 8.98 -10.48 -2.79
CA VAL A 65 8.75 -9.55 -1.68
C VAL A 65 9.22 -10.19 -0.39
N SER A 66 10.03 -9.50 0.39
CA SER A 66 10.64 -10.03 1.63
C SER A 66 11.34 -11.39 1.43
N GLY A 67 11.84 -11.66 0.22
CA GLY A 67 12.44 -12.94 -0.16
C GLY A 67 11.46 -14.03 -0.64
N PHE A 68 10.15 -13.82 -0.48
CA PHE A 68 9.11 -14.75 -0.95
C PHE A 68 8.82 -14.55 -2.43
N ASP A 69 8.58 -15.64 -3.13
CA ASP A 69 8.14 -15.63 -4.53
C ASP A 69 6.63 -15.39 -4.59
N VAL A 70 6.22 -14.23 -5.10
CA VAL A 70 4.82 -13.80 -5.18
C VAL A 70 4.02 -14.60 -6.22
N VAL A 71 4.69 -15.18 -7.22
CA VAL A 71 4.03 -15.96 -8.29
C VAL A 71 3.45 -17.26 -7.73
N LYS A 72 4.01 -17.79 -6.64
CA LYS A 72 3.52 -19.02 -6.00
C LYS A 72 2.28 -18.73 -5.14
N GLU A 73 1.15 -19.34 -5.48
CA GLU A 73 -0.11 -19.20 -4.76
C GLU A 73 0.02 -19.45 -3.24
N SER A 74 0.80 -20.44 -2.85
CA SER A 74 1.00 -20.81 -1.43
C SER A 74 1.64 -19.72 -0.58
N THR A 75 2.39 -18.80 -1.19
CA THR A 75 3.09 -17.70 -0.48
C THR A 75 2.30 -16.39 -0.48
N ARG A 76 1.37 -16.18 -1.43
CA ARG A 76 0.59 -14.93 -1.55
C ARG A 76 -0.24 -14.62 -0.31
N VAL A 77 -0.95 -15.62 0.21
CA VAL A 77 -1.81 -15.42 1.40
C VAL A 77 -0.97 -15.08 2.62
N ASP A 78 0.18 -15.72 2.79
CA ASP A 78 1.10 -15.47 3.90
C ASP A 78 1.72 -14.06 3.80
N LEU A 79 2.13 -13.64 2.61
CA LEU A 79 2.62 -12.30 2.34
C LEU A 79 1.59 -11.22 2.73
N LEU A 80 0.35 -11.35 2.27
CA LEU A 80 -0.73 -10.40 2.55
C LEU A 80 -1.11 -10.38 4.03
N ARG A 81 -0.95 -11.48 4.74
CA ARG A 81 -1.27 -11.59 6.16
C ARG A 81 -0.22 -10.98 7.06
N HIS A 82 1.06 -11.17 6.74
CA HIS A 82 2.16 -10.92 7.66
C HIS A 82 3.17 -9.87 7.20
N HIS A 83 3.34 -9.67 5.88
CA HIS A 83 4.44 -8.86 5.35
C HIS A 83 3.99 -7.60 4.63
N ILE A 84 2.76 -7.54 4.13
CA ILE A 84 2.26 -6.43 3.31
C ILE A 84 1.07 -5.76 3.96
N GLY A 85 1.16 -4.43 4.16
CA GLY A 85 0.01 -3.57 4.39
C GLY A 85 -0.38 -2.89 3.08
N TYR A 86 -1.69 -2.84 2.77
CA TYR A 86 -2.16 -2.21 1.56
C TYR A 86 -3.17 -1.10 1.87
N VAL A 87 -2.93 0.11 1.35
CA VAL A 87 -3.84 1.24 1.37
C VAL A 87 -4.34 1.49 -0.04
N PHE A 88 -5.61 1.23 -0.27
CA PHE A 88 -6.26 1.40 -1.58
C PHE A 88 -6.73 2.84 -1.77
N GLN A 89 -6.85 3.27 -3.02
CA GLN A 89 -7.39 4.57 -3.41
C GLN A 89 -8.79 4.82 -2.84
N PHE A 90 -9.67 3.82 -2.87
CA PHE A 90 -11.02 3.84 -2.30
C PHE A 90 -11.06 3.09 -0.96
N HIS A 91 -10.29 3.44 0.01
CA HIS A 91 -10.16 2.88 1.37
C HIS A 91 -10.67 1.44 1.62
N HIS A 92 -11.65 0.92 0.91
CA HIS A 92 -12.25 -0.42 0.98
C HIS A 92 -12.57 -0.87 2.43
N LEU A 93 -13.06 0.05 3.23
CA LEU A 93 -13.58 -0.25 4.56
C LEU A 93 -15.02 -0.77 4.42
N MET A 94 -15.39 -1.74 5.25
CA MET A 94 -16.72 -2.30 5.31
C MET A 94 -17.68 -1.30 5.97
N PRO A 95 -18.71 -0.79 5.25
CA PRO A 95 -19.50 0.37 5.70
C PRO A 95 -20.35 0.10 6.94
N ASP A 96 -20.77 -1.16 7.16
CA ASP A 96 -21.63 -1.56 8.26
C ASP A 96 -20.88 -1.93 9.54
N LEU A 97 -19.56 -2.10 9.45
CA LEU A 97 -18.69 -2.29 10.60
C LEU A 97 -18.24 -0.95 11.17
N THR A 98 -17.94 -0.95 12.47
CA THR A 98 -17.24 0.17 13.12
C THR A 98 -15.81 0.30 12.59
N LEU A 99 -15.18 1.45 12.83
CA LEU A 99 -13.78 1.66 12.44
C LEU A 99 -12.87 0.65 13.16
N ALA A 100 -13.09 0.41 14.45
CA ALA A 100 -12.34 -0.58 15.23
C ALA A 100 -12.47 -1.99 14.64
N GLU A 101 -13.68 -2.42 14.30
CA GLU A 101 -13.91 -3.73 13.67
C GLU A 101 -13.21 -3.85 12.33
N ASN A 102 -13.25 -2.82 11.49
CA ASN A 102 -12.50 -2.79 10.23
C ASN A 102 -10.99 -2.94 10.45
N CYS A 103 -10.44 -2.22 11.42
CA CYS A 103 -9.00 -2.30 11.74
C CYS A 103 -8.61 -3.68 12.28
N MET A 104 -9.52 -4.38 12.95
CA MET A 104 -9.26 -5.71 13.51
C MET A 104 -9.35 -6.85 12.48
N VAL A 105 -9.90 -6.62 11.28
CA VAL A 105 -10.01 -7.65 10.23
C VAL A 105 -8.67 -8.34 9.91
N PRO A 106 -7.56 -7.61 9.66
CA PRO A 106 -6.27 -8.26 9.39
C PRO A 106 -5.79 -9.14 10.56
N VAL A 107 -6.01 -8.69 11.80
CA VAL A 107 -5.64 -9.43 13.02
C VAL A 107 -6.40 -10.74 13.12
N ILE A 108 -7.71 -10.71 12.88
CA ILE A 108 -8.58 -11.90 12.89
C ILE A 108 -8.13 -12.88 11.80
N ALA A 109 -7.76 -12.38 10.63
CA ALA A 109 -7.33 -13.20 9.49
C ALA A 109 -6.04 -14.02 9.76
N VAL A 110 -5.19 -13.57 10.69
CA VAL A 110 -3.98 -14.29 11.11
C VAL A 110 -4.17 -15.08 12.41
N GLY A 111 -5.36 -15.08 12.98
CA GLY A 111 -5.62 -15.73 14.28
C GLY A 111 -4.95 -14.99 15.46
N GLY A 112 -4.68 -13.70 15.30
CA GLY A 112 -4.02 -12.87 16.31
C GLY A 112 -4.85 -12.66 17.57
N ASN A 113 -4.19 -12.41 18.70
CA ASN A 113 -4.84 -12.12 19.96
C ASN A 113 -5.49 -10.73 19.95
N ARG A 114 -6.80 -10.68 20.16
CA ARG A 114 -7.57 -9.43 20.14
C ARG A 114 -7.13 -8.45 21.26
N ALA A 115 -6.76 -8.96 22.45
CA ALA A 115 -6.36 -8.11 23.55
C ALA A 115 -5.02 -7.39 23.28
N ASP A 116 -4.02 -8.12 22.76
CA ASP A 116 -2.71 -7.56 22.42
C ASP A 116 -2.83 -6.56 21.26
N SER A 117 -3.71 -6.85 20.32
CA SER A 117 -3.95 -6.00 19.16
C SER A 117 -4.74 -4.73 19.48
N MET A 118 -5.49 -4.71 20.59
CA MET A 118 -6.22 -3.52 21.02
C MET A 118 -5.28 -2.38 21.42
N ALA A 119 -4.18 -2.67 22.12
CA ALA A 119 -3.19 -1.66 22.47
C ALA A 119 -2.59 -1.02 21.21
N ARG A 120 -2.27 -1.84 20.22
CA ARG A 120 -1.77 -1.36 18.93
C ARG A 120 -2.81 -0.55 18.14
N LEU A 121 -4.07 -1.00 18.15
CA LEU A 121 -5.16 -0.24 17.54
C LEU A 121 -5.27 1.17 18.15
N LEU A 122 -5.25 1.29 19.46
CA LEU A 122 -5.33 2.58 20.15
C LEU A 122 -4.12 3.46 19.85
N GLU A 123 -2.89 2.90 19.87
CA GLU A 123 -1.66 3.61 19.50
C GLU A 123 -1.76 4.19 18.09
N LEU A 124 -2.10 3.36 17.08
CA LEU A 124 -2.22 3.79 15.69
C LEU A 124 -3.37 4.77 15.46
N ALA A 125 -4.51 4.55 16.12
CA ALA A 125 -5.68 5.44 16.02
C ALA A 125 -5.40 6.80 16.63
N ALA A 126 -4.69 6.87 17.76
CA ALA A 126 -4.26 8.12 18.39
C ALA A 126 -3.24 8.85 17.48
N ALA A 127 -2.23 8.15 16.98
CA ALA A 127 -1.24 8.71 16.04
C ALA A 127 -1.90 9.27 14.78
N THR A 128 -2.96 8.64 14.29
CA THR A 128 -3.70 9.08 13.09
C THR A 128 -4.86 10.04 13.38
N GLY A 129 -5.13 10.36 14.67
CA GLY A 129 -6.19 11.26 15.09
C GLY A 129 -7.61 10.75 14.81
N VAL A 130 -7.81 9.41 14.79
CA VAL A 130 -9.13 8.78 14.62
C VAL A 130 -9.60 7.98 15.82
N GLU A 131 -8.90 8.06 16.96
CA GLU A 131 -9.22 7.33 18.17
C GLU A 131 -10.68 7.54 18.61
N HIS A 132 -11.14 8.80 18.60
CA HIS A 132 -12.50 9.20 18.97
C HIS A 132 -13.58 8.68 18.00
N ARG A 133 -13.20 8.08 16.87
CA ARG A 133 -14.05 7.50 15.81
C ARG A 133 -14.12 5.98 15.84
N LEU A 134 -13.33 5.31 16.65
CA LEU A 134 -13.22 3.84 16.66
C LEU A 134 -14.56 3.12 16.84
N GLY A 135 -15.48 3.67 17.65
CA GLY A 135 -16.82 3.11 17.86
C GLY A 135 -17.85 3.46 16.78
N GLN A 136 -17.53 4.33 15.83
CA GLN A 136 -18.50 4.76 14.81
C GLN A 136 -18.44 3.84 13.58
N ARG A 137 -19.58 3.65 12.92
CA ARG A 137 -19.66 2.91 11.67
C ARG A 137 -19.00 3.72 10.54
N VAL A 138 -18.35 3.02 9.63
CA VAL A 138 -17.59 3.65 8.53
C VAL A 138 -18.44 4.58 7.68
N ARG A 139 -19.71 4.26 7.47
CA ARG A 139 -20.66 5.13 6.73
C ARG A 139 -20.88 6.53 7.36
N GLU A 140 -20.61 6.66 8.66
CA GLU A 140 -20.79 7.91 9.43
C GLU A 140 -19.53 8.79 9.42
N LEU A 141 -18.41 8.27 8.91
CA LEU A 141 -17.13 8.94 8.87
C LEU A 141 -16.97 9.82 7.64
N SER A 142 -16.22 10.92 7.77
CA SER A 142 -15.76 11.74 6.65
C SER A 142 -14.75 10.97 5.77
N GLY A 143 -14.53 11.44 4.54
CA GLY A 143 -13.55 10.84 3.62
C GLY A 143 -12.13 10.76 4.24
N GLY A 144 -11.70 11.85 4.90
CA GLY A 144 -10.39 11.88 5.56
C GLY A 144 -10.29 10.92 6.76
N GLU A 145 -11.35 10.77 7.56
CA GLU A 145 -11.39 9.80 8.67
C GLU A 145 -11.35 8.36 8.14
N ARG A 146 -12.08 8.06 7.06
CA ARG A 146 -12.02 6.75 6.40
C ARG A 146 -10.63 6.44 5.88
N GLN A 147 -9.96 7.42 5.26
CA GLN A 147 -8.61 7.21 4.72
C GLN A 147 -7.59 6.98 5.84
N ARG A 148 -7.64 7.75 6.94
CA ARG A 148 -6.80 7.52 8.13
C ARG A 148 -7.12 6.17 8.77
N GLY A 149 -8.38 5.78 8.83
CA GLY A 149 -8.79 4.44 9.29
C GLY A 149 -8.26 3.31 8.42
N ALA A 150 -8.23 3.47 7.09
CA ALA A 150 -7.64 2.50 6.18
C ALA A 150 -6.12 2.38 6.39
N LEU A 151 -5.43 3.50 6.70
CA LEU A 151 -4.03 3.49 7.07
C LEU A 151 -3.80 2.72 8.39
N VAL A 152 -4.62 2.96 9.43
CA VAL A 152 -4.57 2.17 10.67
C VAL A 152 -4.73 0.69 10.36
N ARG A 153 -5.79 0.31 9.61
CA ARG A 153 -6.03 -1.09 9.23
C ARG A 153 -4.83 -1.74 8.56
N SER A 154 -4.19 -1.04 7.62
CA SER A 154 -3.05 -1.58 6.87
C SER A 154 -1.81 -1.83 7.74
N LEU A 155 -1.73 -1.18 8.89
CA LEU A 155 -0.59 -1.27 9.82
C LEU A 155 -0.82 -2.25 10.99
N MET A 156 -2.02 -2.83 11.12
CA MET A 156 -2.37 -3.65 12.29
C MET A 156 -1.49 -4.89 12.50
N ASN A 157 -1.09 -5.56 11.42
CA ASN A 157 -0.22 -6.75 11.47
C ASN A 157 1.28 -6.44 11.41
N ASP A 158 1.68 -5.17 11.63
CA ASP A 158 3.09 -4.72 11.62
C ASP A 158 3.87 -5.06 10.34
N PRO A 159 3.35 -4.77 9.15
CA PRO A 159 3.95 -5.18 7.90
C PRO A 159 5.31 -4.48 7.69
N GLU A 160 6.25 -5.19 7.03
CA GLU A 160 7.55 -4.65 6.63
C GLU A 160 7.45 -3.76 5.39
N LEU A 161 6.46 -4.04 4.52
CA LEU A 161 6.17 -3.32 3.27
C LEU A 161 4.77 -2.71 3.32
N LEU A 162 4.70 -1.42 3.06
CA LEU A 162 3.43 -0.73 2.84
C LEU A 162 3.30 -0.38 1.35
N LEU A 163 2.18 -0.77 0.76
CA LEU A 163 1.78 -0.41 -0.61
C LEU A 163 0.63 0.58 -0.54
N CYS A 164 0.77 1.73 -1.16
CA CYS A 164 -0.25 2.77 -1.15
C CYS A 164 -0.60 3.19 -2.58
N ASP A 165 -1.85 2.98 -2.96
CA ASP A 165 -2.37 3.40 -4.25
C ASP A 165 -3.17 4.71 -4.08
N GLU A 166 -2.57 5.83 -4.47
CA GLU A 166 -3.12 7.17 -4.36
C GLU A 166 -3.82 7.46 -3.00
N PRO A 167 -3.13 7.25 -1.86
CA PRO A 167 -3.76 7.24 -0.52
C PRO A 167 -4.36 8.59 -0.12
N THR A 168 -4.13 9.65 -0.88
CA THR A 168 -4.61 11.00 -0.62
C THR A 168 -5.47 11.56 -1.74
N GLY A 169 -5.71 10.81 -2.81
CA GLY A 169 -6.37 11.29 -4.02
C GLY A 169 -7.82 11.76 -3.84
N ALA A 170 -8.51 11.25 -2.82
CA ALA A 170 -9.91 11.62 -2.50
C ALA A 170 -10.02 12.72 -1.42
N LEU A 171 -8.91 13.35 -1.00
CA LEU A 171 -8.87 14.33 0.09
C LEU A 171 -8.68 15.74 -0.46
N ASP A 172 -9.25 16.73 0.26
CA ASP A 172 -8.88 18.12 0.06
C ASP A 172 -7.41 18.37 0.39
N GLU A 173 -6.84 19.46 -0.12
CA GLU A 173 -5.41 19.77 -0.03
C GLU A 173 -4.86 19.74 1.41
N LYS A 174 -5.59 20.34 2.37
CA LYS A 174 -5.17 20.41 3.77
C LYS A 174 -5.14 19.03 4.45
N ASN A 175 -6.12 18.17 4.15
CA ASN A 175 -6.17 16.82 4.68
C ASN A 175 -5.17 15.89 3.97
N ARG A 176 -4.90 16.12 2.68
CA ARG A 176 -3.88 15.42 1.88
C ARG A 176 -2.50 15.53 2.54
N GLU A 177 -2.05 16.76 2.78
CA GLU A 177 -0.76 17.01 3.43
C GLU A 177 -0.63 16.29 4.78
N LYS A 178 -1.63 16.46 5.65
CA LYS A 178 -1.61 15.83 6.98
C LYS A 178 -1.53 14.31 6.91
N VAL A 179 -2.32 13.68 6.03
CA VAL A 179 -2.33 12.21 5.89
C VAL A 179 -1.01 11.72 5.31
N PHE A 180 -0.42 12.47 4.38
CA PHE A 180 0.85 12.09 3.79
C PHE A 180 2.02 12.24 4.77
N GLU A 181 2.09 13.34 5.53
CA GLU A 181 3.10 13.51 6.59
C GLU A 181 3.03 12.39 7.62
N LEU A 182 1.84 12.08 8.09
CA LEU A 182 1.59 11.00 9.01
C LEU A 182 2.04 9.63 8.44
N LEU A 183 1.74 9.37 7.17
CA LEU A 183 2.19 8.15 6.48
C LEU A 183 3.71 8.05 6.50
N LEU A 184 4.42 9.12 6.11
CA LEU A 184 5.88 9.14 6.11
C LEU A 184 6.46 8.94 7.52
N GLU A 185 5.88 9.59 8.53
CA GLU A 185 6.31 9.45 9.93
C GLU A 185 6.16 8.00 10.41
N LEU A 186 5.00 7.38 10.19
CA LEU A 186 4.71 5.99 10.59
C LEU A 186 5.61 4.97 9.86
N VAL A 187 5.99 5.26 8.62
CA VAL A 187 6.90 4.40 7.85
C VAL A 187 8.33 4.56 8.35
N ARG A 188 8.83 5.81 8.46
CA ARG A 188 10.22 6.11 8.85
C ARG A 188 10.53 5.73 10.29
N SER A 189 9.61 6.01 11.23
CA SER A 189 9.81 5.71 12.65
C SER A 189 10.06 4.24 12.96
N ARG A 190 9.64 3.34 12.06
CA ARG A 190 9.80 1.89 12.22
C ARG A 190 10.68 1.26 11.13
N GLY A 191 11.36 2.06 10.32
CA GLY A 191 12.26 1.59 9.25
C GLY A 191 11.56 0.71 8.21
N ARG A 192 10.26 0.95 7.93
CA ARG A 192 9.48 0.19 6.95
C ARG A 192 9.75 0.67 5.54
N THR A 193 9.50 -0.21 4.58
CA THR A 193 9.53 0.12 3.16
C THR A 193 8.16 0.62 2.71
N LEU A 194 8.14 1.64 1.86
CA LEU A 194 6.91 2.16 1.23
C LEU A 194 7.07 2.19 -0.29
N VAL A 195 6.07 1.67 -1.00
CA VAL A 195 5.89 1.92 -2.43
C VAL A 195 4.55 2.63 -2.61
N LEU A 196 4.62 3.88 -3.05
CA LEU A 196 3.49 4.79 -3.16
C LEU A 196 3.21 5.12 -4.62
N ALA A 197 2.04 4.80 -5.15
CA ALA A 197 1.56 5.34 -6.42
C ALA A 197 0.94 6.72 -6.19
N THR A 198 1.41 7.71 -6.94
CA THR A 198 0.85 9.07 -6.91
C THR A 198 0.98 9.75 -8.26
N HIS A 199 0.04 10.64 -8.57
CA HIS A 199 0.17 11.57 -9.69
C HIS A 199 0.62 12.98 -9.23
N ASP A 200 0.81 13.17 -7.92
CA ASP A 200 1.23 14.44 -7.33
C ASP A 200 2.77 14.50 -7.26
N PRO A 201 3.41 15.40 -8.03
CA PRO A 201 4.86 15.52 -8.06
C PRO A 201 5.45 16.10 -6.77
N GLU A 202 4.65 16.82 -5.96
CA GLU A 202 5.12 17.37 -4.69
C GLU A 202 5.25 16.28 -3.63
N LEU A 203 4.27 15.40 -3.54
CA LEU A 203 4.35 14.23 -2.68
C LEU A 203 5.49 13.29 -3.10
N ALA A 204 5.68 13.11 -4.41
CA ALA A 204 6.76 12.27 -4.92
C ALA A 204 8.16 12.78 -4.55
N ARG A 205 8.39 14.09 -4.58
CA ARG A 205 9.69 14.70 -4.20
C ARG A 205 10.04 14.53 -2.72
N ARG A 206 9.09 14.16 -1.87
CA ARG A 206 9.30 13.90 -0.44
C ARG A 206 9.65 12.43 -0.14
N CYS A 207 9.56 11.57 -1.14
CA CYS A 207 10.03 10.19 -1.10
C CYS A 207 11.55 10.14 -1.36
N ASP A 208 12.19 9.04 -0.97
CA ASP A 208 13.64 8.89 -1.14
C ASP A 208 14.02 8.70 -2.62
N ARG A 209 13.07 8.15 -3.42
CA ARG A 209 13.27 7.93 -4.84
C ARG A 209 11.95 8.01 -5.60
N THR A 210 12.00 8.59 -6.81
CA THR A 210 10.87 8.65 -7.74
C THR A 210 11.12 7.78 -8.95
N VAL A 211 10.16 6.91 -9.27
CA VAL A 211 10.14 6.03 -10.44
C VAL A 211 9.06 6.52 -11.39
N LYS A 212 9.44 6.98 -12.57
CA LYS A 212 8.50 7.46 -13.59
C LYS A 212 8.03 6.31 -14.46
N MET A 213 6.71 6.11 -14.49
CA MET A 213 6.05 5.12 -15.35
C MET A 213 5.30 5.80 -16.49
N ARG A 214 5.39 5.20 -17.68
CA ARG A 214 4.62 5.59 -18.84
C ARG A 214 4.32 4.38 -19.71
N ASP A 215 3.09 4.26 -20.19
CA ASP A 215 2.64 3.21 -21.13
C ASP A 215 3.08 1.79 -20.73
N GLY A 216 3.02 1.49 -19.42
CA GLY A 216 3.37 0.19 -18.87
C GLY A 216 4.88 -0.07 -18.68
N ARG A 217 5.73 0.95 -18.81
CA ARG A 217 7.20 0.84 -18.66
C ARG A 217 7.72 1.82 -17.63
N ILE A 218 8.88 1.51 -17.06
CA ILE A 218 9.67 2.48 -16.29
C ILE A 218 10.54 3.27 -17.28
N GLU A 219 10.34 4.59 -17.35
CA GLU A 219 11.10 5.50 -18.22
C GLU A 219 12.30 6.13 -17.52
N GLY A 220 12.25 6.29 -16.21
CA GLY A 220 13.32 6.94 -15.46
C GLY A 220 13.19 6.76 -13.96
N ILE A 221 14.32 6.88 -13.29
CA ILE A 221 14.44 6.83 -11.83
C ILE A 221 15.24 8.07 -11.42
N SER A 222 14.76 8.80 -10.42
CA SER A 222 15.43 9.96 -9.82
C SER A 222 15.38 9.87 -8.29
N ASN A 223 16.47 10.25 -7.67
CA ASN A 223 16.62 10.41 -6.21
C ASN A 223 16.25 11.82 -5.81
#